data_ec2a1d129c06e066777e3c5755367387
#
_entry.id   ec2a1d129c06e066777e3c5755367387
#
_cell.length_a   1.000
_cell.length_b   1.000
_cell.length_c   1.000
_cell.angle_alpha   90.00
_cell.angle_beta   90.00
_cell.angle_gamma   90.00
#
_symmetry.space_group_name_H-M   'P 1'
#
loop_
_entity.id
_entity.type
_entity.pdbx_description
1 polymer ?
#
loop_
_entity_poly.entity_id
_entity_poly.type
_entity_poly.pdbx_seq_one_letter_code
_entity_poly.pdbx_strand_id
1 'polypeptide(L)'
;SQYATGYLWNQLFQPDAWLKVLGRFLHLQKTVKEDFDGRKTTRETMIFPRYHQLDVVNRLIEATRAEGPGQRYLIQHSAGSGKSNSIAWTAHQLAALYGDDGQKLFSSVIVITDRTVLDKQLQDTIYQFEHAQGVVRCISRDIGNKSKSAQLAEALAEQTRIIIVTIQT
;
A
#
# COMPACT_ATOMS: atom_id res chain seq x y z
N SER A 1 -11.88 30.50 -16.83
CA SER A 1 -12.53 29.96 -15.62
C SER A 1 -12.38 28.45 -15.64
N GLN A 2 -11.61 27.90 -14.74
CA GLN A 2 -11.55 26.44 -14.59
C GLN A 2 -12.82 25.99 -13.87
N TYR A 3 -13.61 25.16 -14.53
CA TYR A 3 -14.71 24.48 -13.88
C TYR A 3 -14.19 23.61 -12.73
N ALA A 4 -14.95 23.47 -11.64
CA ALA A 4 -14.58 22.64 -10.48
C ALA A 4 -14.24 21.19 -10.85
N THR A 5 -14.77 20.70 -11.99
CA THR A 5 -14.51 19.36 -12.54
C THR A 5 -13.41 19.34 -13.62
N GLY A 6 -12.73 20.45 -13.87
CA GLY A 6 -11.71 20.56 -14.92
C GLY A 6 -10.58 19.55 -14.79
N TYR A 7 -10.22 19.17 -13.54
CA TYR A 7 -9.20 18.17 -13.28
C TYR A 7 -9.55 16.77 -13.83
N LEU A 8 -10.85 16.43 -13.92
CA LEU A 8 -11.28 15.15 -14.49
C LEU A 8 -10.85 15.03 -15.96
N TRP A 9 -11.05 16.09 -16.73
CA TRP A 9 -10.79 16.12 -18.17
C TRP A 9 -9.32 16.36 -18.48
N ASN A 10 -8.69 17.27 -17.73
CA ASN A 10 -7.32 17.70 -18.01
C ASN A 10 -6.23 16.82 -17.36
N GLN A 11 -6.60 15.99 -16.37
CA GLN A 11 -5.66 15.15 -15.63
C GLN A 11 -6.10 13.70 -15.60
N LEU A 12 -7.27 13.39 -15.00
CA LEU A 12 -7.68 12.02 -14.71
C LEU A 12 -8.02 11.21 -15.96
N PHE A 13 -8.78 11.80 -16.90
CA PHE A 13 -9.23 11.13 -18.12
C PHE A 13 -8.23 11.22 -19.28
N GLN A 14 -7.01 11.70 -19.05
CA GLN A 14 -5.94 11.53 -20.01
C GLN A 14 -5.57 10.03 -20.10
N PRO A 15 -5.29 9.50 -21.31
CA PRO A 15 -5.08 8.06 -21.53
C PRO A 15 -4.04 7.46 -20.56
N ASP A 16 -2.89 8.09 -20.40
CA ASP A 16 -1.81 7.59 -19.54
C ASP A 16 -2.19 7.62 -18.04
N ALA A 17 -2.88 8.68 -17.60
CA ALA A 17 -3.35 8.78 -16.23
C ALA A 17 -4.42 7.72 -15.94
N TRP A 18 -5.32 7.48 -16.89
CA TRP A 18 -6.35 6.47 -16.77
C TRP A 18 -5.77 5.05 -16.74
N LEU A 19 -4.83 4.73 -17.63
CA LEU A 19 -4.11 3.46 -17.62
C LEU A 19 -3.34 3.25 -16.32
N LYS A 20 -2.74 4.31 -15.78
CA LYS A 20 -2.08 4.27 -14.46
C LYS A 20 -3.06 3.95 -13.33
N VAL A 21 -4.26 4.55 -13.35
CA VAL A 21 -5.31 4.26 -12.35
C VAL A 21 -5.77 2.81 -12.46
N LEU A 22 -6.06 2.33 -13.66
CA LEU A 22 -6.49 0.95 -13.89
C LEU A 22 -5.41 -0.08 -13.51
N GLY A 23 -4.16 0.18 -13.87
CA GLY A 23 -3.07 -0.78 -13.67
C GLY A 23 -2.42 -0.75 -12.28
N ARG A 24 -2.53 0.37 -11.52
CA ARG A 24 -1.78 0.54 -10.27
C ARG A 24 -2.63 0.87 -9.05
N PHE A 25 -3.89 1.27 -9.23
CA PHE A 25 -4.75 1.68 -8.13
C PHE A 25 -6.01 0.83 -8.01
N LEU A 26 -6.56 0.36 -9.12
CA LEU A 26 -7.77 -0.42 -9.10
C LEU A 26 -7.51 -1.81 -8.51
N HIS A 27 -8.29 -2.19 -7.50
CA HIS A 27 -8.21 -3.55 -6.95
C HIS A 27 -9.58 -4.04 -6.47
N LEU A 28 -9.72 -5.36 -6.41
CA LEU A 28 -10.93 -6.03 -5.95
C LEU A 28 -10.78 -6.40 -4.48
N GLN A 29 -11.51 -5.71 -3.62
CA GLN A 29 -11.56 -6.02 -2.20
C GLN A 29 -12.60 -7.13 -1.94
N LYS A 30 -12.15 -8.23 -1.32
CA LYS A 30 -13.03 -9.31 -0.86
C LYS A 30 -13.23 -9.22 0.65
N THR A 31 -14.46 -9.10 1.08
CA THR A 31 -14.82 -9.08 2.50
C THR A 31 -15.75 -10.23 2.80
N VAL A 32 -15.37 -11.11 3.72
CA VAL A 32 -16.21 -12.19 4.20
C VAL A 32 -16.97 -11.70 5.43
N LYS A 33 -18.29 -11.71 5.36
CA LYS A 33 -19.16 -11.44 6.51
C LYS A 33 -19.81 -12.75 6.92
N GLU A 34 -19.79 -13.02 8.21
CA GLU A 34 -20.52 -14.12 8.83
C GLU A 34 -21.80 -13.57 9.44
N ASP A 35 -22.95 -14.12 9.05
CA ASP A 35 -24.24 -13.75 9.59
C ASP A 35 -24.49 -14.47 10.94
N PHE A 36 -25.51 -14.04 11.70
CA PHE A 36 -25.87 -14.63 13.00
C PHE A 36 -26.12 -16.14 12.92
N ASP A 37 -26.49 -16.65 11.75
CA ASP A 37 -26.72 -18.07 11.48
C ASP A 37 -25.45 -18.84 11.06
N GLY A 38 -24.27 -18.20 11.15
CA GLY A 38 -22.98 -18.83 10.75
C GLY A 38 -22.77 -18.93 9.24
N ARG A 39 -23.65 -18.34 8.42
CA ARG A 39 -23.49 -18.32 6.96
C ARG A 39 -22.47 -17.27 6.56
N LYS A 40 -21.45 -17.70 5.82
CA LYS A 40 -20.41 -16.80 5.27
C LYS A 40 -20.85 -16.25 3.92
N THR A 41 -20.96 -14.95 3.82
CA THR A 41 -21.24 -14.24 2.58
C THR A 41 -19.99 -13.46 2.16
N THR A 42 -19.49 -13.72 0.95
CA THR A 42 -18.37 -12.98 0.37
C THR A 42 -18.92 -11.80 -0.42
N ARG A 43 -18.53 -10.60 -0.03
CA ARG A 43 -18.82 -9.38 -0.78
C ARG A 43 -17.55 -8.94 -1.50
N GLU A 44 -17.66 -8.75 -2.79
CA GLU A 44 -16.62 -8.18 -3.64
C GLU A 44 -16.93 -6.70 -3.92
N THR A 45 -15.95 -5.85 -3.73
CA THR A 45 -16.09 -4.41 -3.96
C THR A 45 -14.88 -3.92 -4.73
N MET A 46 -15.11 -3.30 -5.89
CA MET A 46 -14.06 -2.63 -6.64
C MET A 46 -13.66 -1.34 -5.91
N ILE A 47 -12.40 -1.24 -5.49
CA ILE A 47 -11.84 -0.07 -4.83
C ILE A 47 -11.19 0.84 -5.86
N PHE A 48 -11.64 2.08 -5.86
CA PHE A 48 -11.14 3.16 -6.70
C PHE A 48 -10.51 4.24 -5.81
N PRO A 49 -9.37 4.84 -6.17
CA PRO A 49 -8.76 5.87 -5.36
C PRO A 49 -9.61 7.14 -5.34
N ARG A 50 -9.78 7.74 -4.18
CA ARG A 50 -10.28 9.10 -4.07
C ARG A 50 -9.21 10.07 -4.58
N TYR A 51 -9.61 11.26 -5.03
CA TYR A 51 -8.69 12.25 -5.59
C TYR A 51 -7.45 12.50 -4.70
N HIS A 52 -7.67 12.77 -3.41
CA HIS A 52 -6.56 13.04 -2.48
C HIS A 52 -5.63 11.84 -2.26
N GLN A 53 -6.14 10.61 -2.39
CA GLN A 53 -5.33 9.39 -2.30
C GLN A 53 -4.49 9.22 -3.56
N LEU A 54 -5.08 9.44 -4.73
CA LEU A 54 -4.39 9.41 -6.01
C LEU A 54 -3.27 10.47 -6.06
N ASP A 55 -3.60 11.71 -5.68
CA ASP A 55 -2.67 12.84 -5.70
C ASP A 55 -1.48 12.60 -4.78
N VAL A 56 -1.71 12.21 -3.51
CA VAL A 56 -0.61 11.99 -2.56
C VAL A 56 0.30 10.84 -2.96
N VAL A 57 -0.26 9.71 -3.42
CA VAL A 57 0.56 8.57 -3.85
C VAL A 57 1.39 8.95 -5.07
N ASN A 58 0.80 9.61 -6.07
CA ASN A 58 1.53 10.05 -7.25
C ASN A 58 2.67 11.00 -6.90
N ARG A 59 2.42 12.03 -6.10
CA ARG A 59 3.45 13.00 -5.68
C ARG A 59 4.58 12.31 -4.91
N LEU A 60 4.25 11.38 -4.01
CA LEU A 60 5.26 10.65 -3.24
C LEU A 60 6.14 9.78 -4.14
N ILE A 61 5.55 9.06 -5.09
CA ILE A 61 6.30 8.23 -6.04
C ILE A 61 7.18 9.09 -6.95
N GLU A 62 6.67 10.22 -7.45
CA GLU A 62 7.42 11.15 -8.29
C GLU A 62 8.58 11.79 -7.53
N ALA A 63 8.35 12.29 -6.31
CA ALA A 63 9.39 12.84 -5.46
C ALA A 63 10.46 11.80 -5.13
N THR A 64 10.05 10.58 -4.75
CA THR A 64 10.99 9.50 -4.45
C THR A 64 11.84 9.11 -5.66
N ARG A 65 11.25 9.12 -6.86
CA ARG A 65 12.02 8.85 -8.09
C ARG A 65 13.04 9.94 -8.39
N ALA A 66 12.67 11.21 -8.20
CA ALA A 66 13.52 12.36 -8.50
C ALA A 66 14.64 12.56 -7.46
N GLU A 67 14.32 12.34 -6.19
CA GLU A 67 15.23 12.67 -5.08
C GLU A 67 16.02 11.45 -4.57
N GLY A 68 15.56 10.24 -4.91
CA GLY A 68 16.17 8.99 -4.45
C GLY A 68 15.84 8.63 -2.99
N PRO A 69 16.50 7.59 -2.46
CA PRO A 69 16.32 7.14 -1.08
C PRO A 69 16.92 8.12 -0.07
N GLY A 70 16.43 8.08 1.19
CA GLY A 70 16.96 8.88 2.30
C GLY A 70 16.17 10.16 2.61
N GLN A 71 15.18 10.50 1.82
CA GLN A 71 14.31 11.66 2.03
C GLN A 71 13.22 11.37 3.07
N ARG A 72 12.66 12.46 3.64
CA ARG A 72 11.60 12.39 4.65
C ARG A 72 10.38 13.16 4.16
N TYR A 73 9.24 12.47 4.09
CA TYR A 73 7.98 13.05 3.67
C TYR A 73 6.95 12.92 4.80
N LEU A 74 6.19 13.99 5.04
CA LEU A 74 5.07 13.99 5.97
C LEU A 74 3.76 14.05 5.19
N ILE A 75 2.89 13.08 5.41
CA ILE A 75 1.56 13.03 4.81
C ILE A 75 0.53 13.12 5.92
N GLN A 76 -0.24 14.22 5.91
CA GLN A 76 -1.31 14.45 6.88
C GLN A 76 -2.68 14.32 6.23
N HIS A 77 -3.44 13.34 6.65
CA HIS A 77 -4.82 13.13 6.24
C HIS A 77 -5.74 13.02 7.45
N SER A 78 -6.98 13.49 7.33
CA SER A 78 -8.00 13.40 8.38
C SER A 78 -8.35 11.93 8.72
N ALA A 79 -8.96 11.72 9.88
CA ALA A 79 -9.53 10.42 10.24
C ALA A 79 -10.60 10.02 9.20
N GLY A 80 -10.69 8.73 8.85
CA GLY A 80 -11.67 8.24 7.87
C GLY A 80 -11.37 8.54 6.41
N SER A 81 -10.23 9.17 6.08
CA SER A 81 -9.85 9.50 4.70
C SER A 81 -9.40 8.29 3.87
N GLY A 82 -9.30 7.10 4.46
CA GLY A 82 -8.82 5.89 3.80
C GLY A 82 -7.29 5.79 3.72
N LYS A 83 -6.58 6.24 4.77
CA LYS A 83 -5.11 6.18 4.86
C LYS A 83 -4.53 4.80 4.60
N SER A 84 -5.18 3.74 5.05
CA SER A 84 -4.72 2.35 4.84
C SER A 84 -4.56 2.02 3.36
N ASN A 85 -5.51 2.44 2.52
CA ASN A 85 -5.39 2.27 1.08
C ASN A 85 -4.25 3.09 0.49
N SER A 86 -4.07 4.36 0.93
CA SER A 86 -2.94 5.19 0.47
C SER A 86 -1.59 4.57 0.84
N ILE A 87 -1.46 3.99 2.05
CA ILE A 87 -0.26 3.29 2.50
C ILE A 87 -0.03 2.03 1.65
N ALA A 88 -1.08 1.23 1.40
CA ALA A 88 -0.98 0.03 0.59
C ALA A 88 -0.54 0.34 -0.85
N TRP A 89 -1.19 1.31 -1.52
CA TRP A 89 -0.77 1.75 -2.86
C TRP A 89 0.67 2.26 -2.89
N THR A 90 1.07 3.05 -1.88
CA THR A 90 2.44 3.54 -1.77
C THR A 90 3.43 2.39 -1.62
N ALA A 91 3.18 1.45 -0.70
CA ALA A 91 4.07 0.33 -0.45
C ALA A 91 4.27 -0.53 -1.72
N HIS A 92 3.18 -0.89 -2.40
CA HIS A 92 3.26 -1.69 -3.62
C HIS A 92 3.94 -0.95 -4.77
N GLN A 93 3.67 0.35 -4.95
CA GLN A 93 4.30 1.14 -6.01
C GLN A 93 5.78 1.39 -5.72
N LEU A 94 6.19 1.64 -4.47
CA LEU A 94 7.60 1.74 -4.10
C LEU A 94 8.34 0.42 -4.28
N ALA A 95 7.74 -0.71 -3.91
CA ALA A 95 8.32 -2.04 -4.09
C ALA A 95 8.53 -2.43 -5.57
N ALA A 96 7.81 -1.77 -6.48
CA ALA A 96 7.91 -1.93 -7.93
C ALA A 96 8.56 -0.72 -8.62
N LEU A 97 9.20 0.18 -7.88
CA LEU A 97 9.80 1.38 -8.45
C LEU A 97 11.21 1.10 -8.97
N TYR A 98 11.44 1.48 -10.22
CA TYR A 98 12.73 1.39 -10.89
C TYR A 98 13.26 2.79 -11.16
N GLY A 99 14.57 2.94 -11.05
CA GLY A 99 15.30 4.14 -11.49
C GLY A 99 15.44 4.18 -13.01
N ASP A 100 16.01 5.29 -13.51
CA ASP A 100 16.24 5.50 -14.94
C ASP A 100 17.32 4.55 -15.49
N ASP A 101 18.15 3.99 -14.62
CA ASP A 101 19.14 2.94 -14.91
C ASP A 101 18.54 1.53 -15.04
N GLY A 102 17.23 1.38 -14.90
CA GLY A 102 16.52 0.11 -14.90
C GLY A 102 16.72 -0.75 -13.66
N GLN A 103 17.41 -0.25 -12.63
CA GLN A 103 17.59 -0.93 -11.35
C GLN A 103 16.43 -0.59 -10.39
N LYS A 104 16.10 -1.51 -9.49
CA LYS A 104 15.14 -1.22 -8.42
C LYS A 104 15.69 -0.16 -7.48
N LEU A 105 14.90 0.86 -7.18
CA LEU A 105 15.26 1.88 -6.20
C LEU A 105 15.30 1.33 -4.76
N PHE A 106 14.45 0.36 -4.45
CA PHE A 106 14.36 -0.26 -3.13
C PHE A 106 14.38 -1.78 -3.24
N SER A 107 15.21 -2.43 -2.44
CA SER A 107 15.20 -3.89 -2.27
C SER A 107 14.01 -4.36 -1.45
N SER A 108 13.63 -3.58 -0.43
CA SER A 108 12.51 -3.85 0.46
C SER A 108 11.83 -2.56 0.90
N VAL A 109 10.52 -2.60 1.12
CA VAL A 109 9.72 -1.52 1.70
C VAL A 109 9.21 -1.99 3.06
N ILE A 110 9.52 -1.24 4.11
CA ILE A 110 9.10 -1.58 5.48
C ILE A 110 7.93 -0.67 5.88
N VAL A 111 6.80 -1.27 6.19
CA VAL A 111 5.63 -0.58 6.75
C VAL A 111 5.63 -0.78 8.25
N ILE A 112 5.77 0.31 8.99
CA ILE A 112 5.85 0.29 10.45
C ILE A 112 4.55 0.84 11.03
N THR A 113 3.96 0.11 11.96
CA THR A 113 2.71 0.48 12.64
C THR A 113 2.87 0.47 14.15
N ASP A 114 2.07 1.29 14.84
CA ASP A 114 2.15 1.47 16.31
C ASP A 114 1.06 0.70 17.08
N ARG A 115 -0.06 0.34 16.43
CA ARG A 115 -1.24 -0.24 17.11
C ARG A 115 -1.70 -1.56 16.51
N THR A 116 -1.87 -2.60 17.34
CA THR A 116 -2.30 -3.94 16.92
C THR A 116 -3.63 -4.00 16.17
N VAL A 117 -4.64 -3.22 16.58
CA VAL A 117 -5.98 -3.26 15.95
C VAL A 117 -5.97 -2.62 14.55
N LEU A 118 -5.26 -1.50 14.39
CA LEU A 118 -5.07 -0.86 13.08
C LEU A 118 -4.14 -1.67 12.18
N ASP A 119 -3.23 -2.45 12.77
CA ASP A 119 -2.29 -3.31 12.07
C ASP A 119 -3.01 -4.38 11.25
N LYS A 120 -3.97 -5.08 11.85
CA LYS A 120 -4.68 -6.15 11.14
C LYS A 120 -5.42 -5.61 9.93
N GLN A 121 -6.14 -4.48 10.09
CA GLN A 121 -6.84 -3.84 8.99
C GLN A 121 -5.89 -3.35 7.89
N LEU A 122 -4.74 -2.79 8.26
CA LEU A 122 -3.74 -2.34 7.30
C LEU A 122 -3.04 -3.53 6.63
N GLN A 123 -2.70 -4.57 7.40
CA GLN A 123 -2.16 -5.81 6.87
C GLN A 123 -3.10 -6.43 5.85
N ASP A 124 -4.38 -6.63 6.21
CA ASP A 124 -5.40 -7.17 5.31
C ASP A 124 -5.52 -6.34 4.04
N THR A 125 -5.46 -5.00 4.18
CA THR A 125 -5.48 -4.09 3.02
C THR A 125 -4.26 -4.30 2.13
N ILE A 126 -3.04 -4.36 2.69
CA ILE A 126 -1.81 -4.56 1.91
C ILE A 126 -1.79 -5.93 1.23
N TYR A 127 -2.23 -6.99 1.93
CA TYR A 127 -2.34 -8.33 1.36
C TYR A 127 -3.36 -8.43 0.22
N GLN A 128 -4.46 -7.68 0.28
CA GLN A 128 -5.46 -7.67 -0.79
C GLN A 128 -4.94 -7.08 -2.12
N PHE A 129 -3.88 -6.29 -2.06
CA PHE A 129 -3.19 -5.77 -3.24
C PHE A 129 -2.14 -6.74 -3.78
N GLU A 130 -1.88 -7.85 -3.09
CA GLU A 130 -0.89 -8.81 -3.50
C GLU A 130 -1.40 -9.65 -4.69
N HIS A 131 -0.80 -9.45 -5.86
CA HIS A 131 -1.12 -10.22 -7.06
C HIS A 131 -0.26 -11.49 -7.19
N ALA A 132 0.81 -11.62 -6.39
CA ALA A 132 1.72 -12.77 -6.39
C ALA A 132 2.08 -13.13 -4.95
N GLN A 133 1.96 -14.40 -4.58
CA GLN A 133 2.30 -14.88 -3.24
C GLN A 133 3.77 -14.61 -2.88
N GLY A 134 4.02 -14.22 -1.62
CA GLY A 134 5.36 -14.00 -1.09
C GLY A 134 5.94 -12.60 -1.28
N VAL A 135 5.13 -11.65 -1.80
CA VAL A 135 5.54 -10.25 -1.92
C VAL A 135 5.50 -9.54 -0.56
N VAL A 136 4.53 -9.92 0.29
CA VAL A 136 4.28 -9.32 1.60
C VAL A 136 4.59 -10.29 2.72
N ARG A 137 5.36 -9.88 3.72
CA ARG A 137 5.62 -10.64 4.95
C ARG A 137 5.30 -9.81 6.18
N CYS A 138 4.49 -10.35 7.08
CA CYS A 138 4.18 -9.73 8.36
C CYS A 138 5.07 -10.31 9.45
N ILE A 139 5.63 -9.43 10.28
CA ILE A 139 6.46 -9.79 11.43
C ILE A 139 5.66 -9.56 12.70
N SER A 140 5.33 -10.65 13.41
CA SER A 140 4.59 -10.61 14.67
C SER A 140 5.20 -11.57 15.69
N ARG A 141 4.83 -11.38 16.99
CA ARG A 141 5.28 -12.29 18.06
C ARG A 141 4.65 -13.68 17.96
N ASP A 142 3.50 -13.78 17.31
CA ASP A 142 2.69 -14.99 17.29
C ASP A 142 3.11 -15.98 16.18
N ILE A 143 4.07 -15.59 15.34
CA ILE A 143 4.53 -16.42 14.23
C ILE A 143 5.89 -17.04 14.57
N GLY A 144 5.85 -18.25 15.14
CA GLY A 144 7.03 -19.08 15.38
C GLY A 144 7.86 -18.69 16.61
N ASN A 145 8.86 -19.53 16.96
CA ASN A 145 9.75 -19.35 18.12
C ASN A 145 10.88 -18.31 17.92
N LYS A 146 10.87 -17.54 16.81
CA LYS A 146 11.91 -16.55 16.49
C LYS A 146 11.54 -15.18 17.02
N SER A 147 12.53 -14.43 17.53
CA SER A 147 12.33 -13.02 17.90
C SER A 147 11.92 -12.17 16.67
N LYS A 148 11.22 -11.05 16.90
CA LYS A 148 10.86 -10.11 15.81
C LYS A 148 12.08 -9.62 15.03
N SER A 149 13.19 -9.38 15.74
CA SER A 149 14.45 -8.95 15.09
C SER A 149 15.05 -10.02 14.17
N ALA A 150 14.99 -11.30 14.60
CA ALA A 150 15.45 -12.40 13.75
C ALA A 150 14.55 -12.59 12.51
N GLN A 151 13.23 -12.48 12.68
CA GLN A 151 12.28 -12.54 11.56
C GLN A 151 12.52 -11.38 10.56
N LEU A 152 12.80 -10.16 11.07
CA LEU A 152 13.08 -9.01 10.22
C LEU A 152 14.40 -9.19 9.46
N ALA A 153 15.45 -9.67 10.14
CA ALA A 153 16.74 -9.94 9.51
C ALA A 153 16.61 -10.98 8.39
N GLU A 154 15.86 -12.05 8.63
CA GLU A 154 15.58 -13.09 7.62
C GLU A 154 14.81 -12.52 6.42
N ALA A 155 13.73 -11.76 6.66
CA ALA A 155 12.95 -11.14 5.60
C ALA A 155 13.77 -10.16 4.73
N LEU A 156 14.68 -9.42 5.35
CA LEU A 156 15.60 -8.53 4.64
C LEU A 156 16.65 -9.31 3.84
N ALA A 157 17.21 -10.39 4.40
CA ALA A 157 18.16 -11.25 3.70
C ALA A 157 17.52 -11.94 2.48
N GLU A 158 16.26 -12.32 2.58
CA GLU A 158 15.45 -12.89 1.49
C GLU A 158 14.97 -11.83 0.48
N GLN A 159 15.27 -10.55 0.72
CA GLN A 159 14.80 -9.43 -0.11
C GLN A 159 13.29 -9.40 -0.30
N THR A 160 12.55 -9.72 0.78
CA THR A 160 11.08 -9.62 0.78
C THR A 160 10.68 -8.20 0.40
N ARG A 161 9.81 -8.06 -0.59
CA ARG A 161 9.51 -6.75 -1.20
C ARG A 161 8.79 -5.81 -0.26
N ILE A 162 7.82 -6.32 0.54
CA ILE A 162 7.07 -5.52 1.51
C ILE A 162 7.09 -6.26 2.85
N ILE A 163 7.54 -5.57 3.88
CA ILE A 163 7.65 -6.12 5.24
C ILE A 163 6.79 -5.25 6.16
N ILE A 164 5.85 -5.85 6.87
CA ILE A 164 4.99 -5.15 7.83
C ILE A 164 5.46 -5.48 9.23
N VAL A 165 5.77 -4.46 10.02
CA VAL A 165 6.28 -4.61 11.40
C VAL A 165 5.46 -3.76 12.35
N THR A 166 5.00 -4.37 13.44
CA THR A 166 4.36 -3.65 14.54
C THR A 166 5.38 -3.32 15.61
N ILE A 167 5.53 -2.01 15.90
CA ILE A 167 6.28 -1.56 17.06
C ILE A 167 5.36 -1.68 18.27
N GLN A 168 5.38 -2.81 18.95
CA GLN A 168 4.86 -2.91 20.30
C GLN A 168 5.96 -3.42 21.23
N THR A 169 6.16 -2.65 22.25
CA THR A 169 6.89 -3.01 23.48
C THR A 169 6.15 -4.11 24.24
#